data_db1e90db53ef2819d4e7238768fe896b
#
_entry.id   db1e90db53ef2819d4e7238768fe896b
#
_cell.length_a   1.000
_cell.length_b   1.000
_cell.length_c   1.000
_cell.angle_alpha   90.00
_cell.angle_beta   90.00
_cell.angle_gamma   90.00
#
_symmetry.space_group_name_H-M   'P 1'
#
loop_
_entity.id
_entity.type
_entity.pdbx_description
1 polymer ?
#
loop_
_entity_poly.entity_id
_entity_poly.type
_entity_poly.pdbx_seq_one_letter_code
_entity_poly.pdbx_strand_id
1 'polypeptide(L)'
;MDYDPKKLISESFKINGISDEECRSIFFGWVLDFDSRIDINLAIKTLHEKYSLSNPTHPMTSVLLEGLSVGYRAKRRKRYKRTLT
;
A
#
# COMPACT_ATOMS: atom_id res chain seq x y z
N MET A 1 -2.77 14.87 6.38
CA MET A 1 -3.65 13.73 6.61
C MET A 1 -2.84 12.49 6.98
N ASP A 2 -3.30 11.74 7.95
CA ASP A 2 -2.58 10.56 8.38
C ASP A 2 -3.11 9.34 7.62
N TYR A 3 -2.32 8.86 6.68
CA TYR A 3 -2.71 7.72 5.87
C TYR A 3 -2.42 6.37 6.55
N ASP A 4 -1.83 6.39 7.74
CA ASP A 4 -1.51 5.15 8.46
C ASP A 4 -1.90 5.28 9.93
N PRO A 5 -3.19 5.51 10.20
CA PRO A 5 -3.63 5.79 11.57
C PRO A 5 -3.40 4.63 12.53
N LYS A 6 -3.40 3.39 12.03
CA LYS A 6 -3.17 2.22 12.87
C LYS A 6 -1.71 1.81 12.88
N LYS A 7 -0.87 2.56 12.19
CA LYS A 7 0.57 2.33 12.16
C LYS A 7 0.98 1.00 11.56
N LEU A 8 0.16 0.45 10.70
CA LEU A 8 0.46 -0.84 10.08
C LEU A 8 1.72 -0.75 9.22
N ILE A 9 1.78 0.24 8.37
CA ILE A 9 2.93 0.41 7.48
C ILE A 9 4.16 0.83 8.28
N SER A 10 3.98 1.77 9.21
CA SER A 10 5.07 2.25 10.04
C SER A 10 5.73 1.10 10.80
N GLU A 11 4.92 0.23 11.40
CA GLU A 11 5.45 -0.87 12.18
C GLU A 11 6.18 -1.89 11.32
N SER A 12 5.73 -2.10 10.08
CA SER A 12 6.40 -3.06 9.21
C SER A 12 7.85 -2.67 8.96
N PHE A 13 8.14 -1.37 8.91
CA PHE A 13 9.51 -0.91 8.69
C PHE A 13 10.41 -1.15 9.87
N LYS A 14 9.85 -1.44 11.03
CA LYS A 14 10.64 -1.69 12.23
C LYS A 14 11.01 -3.16 12.41
N ILE A 15 10.47 -4.03 11.59
CA ILE A 15 10.71 -5.46 11.72
C ILE A 15 11.89 -5.86 10.87
N ASN A 16 12.99 -6.28 11.52
CA ASN A 16 14.15 -6.77 10.81
C ASN A 16 13.84 -8.15 10.27
N GLY A 17 14.18 -8.39 9.02
CA GLY A 17 14.00 -9.71 8.44
C GLY A 17 12.58 -10.04 8.02
N ILE A 18 11.69 -9.04 7.99
CA ILE A 18 10.34 -9.29 7.52
C ILE A 18 10.40 -9.70 6.05
N SER A 19 9.56 -10.66 5.67
CA SER A 19 9.56 -11.17 4.29
C SER A 19 8.68 -10.32 3.39
N ASP A 20 8.87 -10.49 2.07
CA ASP A 20 8.00 -9.84 1.09
C ASP A 20 6.56 -10.24 1.28
N GLU A 21 6.31 -11.52 1.56
CA GLU A 21 4.96 -12.01 1.74
C GLU A 21 4.28 -11.38 2.93
N GLU A 22 5.02 -11.23 4.01
CA GLU A 22 4.49 -10.58 5.20
C GLU A 22 4.18 -9.12 4.92
N CYS A 23 5.05 -8.44 4.19
CA CYS A 23 4.81 -7.06 3.83
C CYS A 23 3.57 -6.93 2.95
N ARG A 24 3.38 -7.84 2.02
CA ARG A 24 2.19 -7.80 1.17
C ARG A 24 0.92 -8.02 1.97
N SER A 25 0.95 -8.93 2.94
CA SER A 25 -0.21 -9.13 3.79
C SER A 25 -0.57 -7.88 4.58
N ILE A 26 0.45 -7.23 5.15
CA ILE A 26 0.23 -5.99 5.88
C ILE A 26 -0.32 -4.91 4.96
N PHE A 27 0.26 -4.81 3.76
CA PHE A 27 -0.15 -3.81 2.80
C PHE A 27 -1.62 -4.00 2.39
N PHE A 28 -2.03 -5.23 2.11
CA PHE A 28 -3.42 -5.47 1.73
C PHE A 28 -4.37 -5.20 2.87
N GLY A 29 -4.00 -5.55 4.11
CA GLY A 29 -4.81 -5.21 5.26
C GLY A 29 -4.98 -3.71 5.40
N TRP A 30 -3.91 -2.97 5.18
CA TRP A 30 -3.93 -1.52 5.24
C TRP A 30 -4.85 -0.93 4.14
N VAL A 31 -4.74 -1.45 2.92
CA VAL A 31 -5.58 -0.98 1.82
C VAL A 31 -7.06 -1.23 2.10
N LEU A 32 -7.38 -2.41 2.64
CA LEU A 32 -8.77 -2.77 2.89
C LEU A 32 -9.43 -1.93 3.98
N ASP A 33 -8.62 -1.33 4.83
CA ASP A 33 -9.14 -0.48 5.89
C ASP A 33 -9.56 0.90 5.42
N PHE A 34 -9.21 1.29 4.20
CA PHE A 34 -9.52 2.63 3.75
C PHE A 34 -10.96 2.79 3.36
N ASP A 35 -11.51 3.95 3.73
CA ASP A 35 -12.79 4.40 3.25
C ASP A 35 -12.70 4.59 1.73
N SER A 36 -13.75 4.26 1.02
CA SER A 36 -13.76 4.34 -0.43
C SER A 36 -13.57 5.77 -0.95
N ARG A 37 -13.72 6.76 -0.09
CA ARG A 37 -13.52 8.16 -0.47
C ARG A 37 -12.05 8.56 -0.48
N ILE A 38 -11.18 7.75 0.10
CA ILE A 38 -9.76 8.06 0.15
C ILE A 38 -9.11 7.68 -1.17
N ASP A 39 -8.24 8.53 -1.66
CA ASP A 39 -7.45 8.21 -2.85
C ASP A 39 -6.31 7.29 -2.42
N ILE A 40 -6.48 6.01 -2.66
CA ILE A 40 -5.51 5.01 -2.22
C ILE A 40 -4.17 5.21 -2.91
N ASN A 41 -4.17 5.56 -4.18
CA ASN A 41 -2.90 5.79 -4.89
C ASN A 41 -2.12 6.95 -4.30
N LEU A 42 -2.81 8.01 -3.92
CA LEU A 42 -2.14 9.12 -3.26
C LEU A 42 -1.59 8.71 -1.91
N ALA A 43 -2.34 7.92 -1.16
CA ALA A 43 -1.88 7.44 0.14
C ALA A 43 -0.62 6.59 -0.01
N ILE A 44 -0.60 5.68 -0.99
CA ILE A 44 0.56 4.83 -1.23
C ILE A 44 1.76 5.68 -1.61
N LYS A 45 1.56 6.62 -2.52
CA LYS A 45 2.64 7.50 -2.96
C LYS A 45 3.22 8.29 -1.80
N THR A 46 2.36 8.83 -0.96
CA THR A 46 2.79 9.61 0.19
C THR A 46 3.65 8.78 1.14
N LEU A 47 3.19 7.57 1.45
CA LEU A 47 3.97 6.71 2.35
C LEU A 47 5.25 6.22 1.71
N HIS A 48 5.23 5.93 0.42
CA HIS A 48 6.44 5.52 -0.27
C HIS A 48 7.49 6.65 -0.21
N GLU A 49 7.08 7.87 -0.48
CA GLU A 49 7.99 9.00 -0.42
C GLU A 49 8.53 9.22 0.98
N LYS A 50 7.68 9.00 1.97
CA LYS A 50 8.08 9.21 3.35
C LYS A 50 9.16 8.23 3.80
N TYR A 51 9.04 6.97 3.40
CA TYR A 51 9.91 5.92 3.94
C TYR A 51 11.03 5.48 3.01
N SER A 52 10.93 5.74 1.71
CA SER A 52 11.91 5.17 0.78
C SER A 52 13.32 5.73 0.97
N LEU A 53 13.44 6.98 1.37
CA LEU A 53 14.77 7.58 1.56
C LEU A 53 15.53 6.93 2.71
N SER A 54 14.82 6.62 3.79
CA SER A 54 15.44 5.99 4.95
C SER A 54 15.54 4.48 4.83
N ASN A 55 14.70 3.89 3.98
CA ASN A 55 14.58 2.43 3.88
C ASN A 55 14.59 1.98 2.42
N PRO A 56 15.65 2.31 1.65
CA PRO A 56 15.64 2.06 0.21
C PRO A 56 15.59 0.58 -0.17
N THR A 57 16.05 -0.31 0.71
CA THR A 57 16.10 -1.74 0.39
C THR A 57 15.11 -2.57 1.18
N HIS A 58 14.28 -1.93 1.99
CA HIS A 58 13.31 -2.67 2.80
C HIS A 58 12.22 -3.26 1.90
N PRO A 59 11.76 -4.49 2.16
CA PRO A 59 10.72 -5.11 1.31
C PRO A 59 9.44 -4.30 1.23
N MET A 60 9.03 -3.63 2.31
CA MET A 60 7.81 -2.83 2.27
C MET A 60 7.92 -1.67 1.29
N THR A 61 9.12 -1.11 1.11
CA THR A 61 9.33 -0.06 0.13
C THR A 61 9.01 -0.57 -1.26
N SER A 62 9.45 -1.78 -1.59
CA SER A 62 9.13 -2.39 -2.88
C SER A 62 7.65 -2.70 -3.02
N VAL A 63 7.02 -3.15 -1.95
CA VAL A 63 5.59 -3.46 -1.98
C VAL A 63 4.78 -2.21 -2.24
N LEU A 64 5.14 -1.10 -1.59
CA LEU A 64 4.45 0.18 -1.83
C LEU A 64 4.61 0.61 -3.28
N LEU A 65 5.81 0.46 -3.83
CA LEU A 65 6.05 0.83 -5.22
C LEU A 65 5.23 -0.02 -6.18
N GLU A 66 5.13 -1.31 -5.92
CA GLU A 66 4.29 -2.20 -6.71
C GLU A 66 2.84 -1.76 -6.67
N GLY A 67 2.39 -1.34 -5.49
CA GLY A 67 1.02 -0.86 -5.33
C GLY A 67 0.72 0.33 -6.22
N LEU A 68 1.68 1.23 -6.36
CA LEU A 68 1.52 2.37 -7.25
C LEU A 68 1.39 1.93 -8.70
N SER A 69 2.18 0.94 -9.09
CA SER A 69 2.17 0.45 -10.47
C SER A 69 0.86 -0.20 -10.84
N VAL A 70 0.20 -0.84 -9.90
CA VAL A 70 -1.05 -1.55 -10.15
C VAL A 70 -2.20 -0.60 -10.44
N GLY A 71 -2.24 0.54 -9.79
CA GLY A 71 -3.32 1.49 -10.01
C GLY A 71 -4.65 1.01 -9.45
N TYR A 72 -4.78 0.99 -8.14
CA TYR A 72 -5.97 0.43 -7.51
C TYR A 72 -7.27 1.05 -7.95
N ARG A 73 -7.25 2.33 -8.26
CA ARG A 73 -8.46 2.99 -8.71
C ARG A 73 -8.97 2.40 -10.02
N ALA A 74 -8.06 2.14 -10.94
CA ALA A 74 -8.42 1.55 -12.21
C ALA A 74 -8.96 0.15 -12.02
N LYS A 75 -8.40 -0.58 -11.07
CA LYS A 75 -8.88 -1.90 -10.79
C LYS A 75 -10.33 -1.90 -10.35
N ARG A 76 -10.69 -0.97 -9.51
CA ARG A 76 -12.06 -0.91 -9.04
C ARG A 76 -13.01 -0.66 -10.19
N ARG A 77 -12.65 0.21 -11.10
CA ARG A 77 -13.50 0.46 -12.25
C ARG A 77 -13.64 -0.77 -13.11
N LYS A 78 -12.57 -1.43 -13.36
CA LYS A 78 -12.64 -2.63 -14.13
C LYS A 78 -13.52 -3.65 -13.53
N ARG A 79 -13.41 -3.80 -12.25
CA ARG A 79 -14.18 -4.81 -11.59
C ARG A 79 -15.63 -4.64 -11.84
N TYR A 80 -16.09 -3.41 -11.76
CA TYR A 80 -17.49 -3.27 -11.89
C TYR A 80 -17.91 -3.39 -13.33
N LYS A 81 -17.07 -3.13 -14.28
CA LYS A 81 -17.48 -3.27 -15.53
C LYS A 81 -17.50 -4.63 -15.99
N ARG A 82 -16.76 -5.44 -15.59
CA ARG A 82 -16.75 -6.64 -16.03
C ARG A 82 -17.71 -7.45 -15.86
N THR A 83 -18.22 -7.27 -15.23
CA THR A 83 -19.12 -8.10 -15.04
C THR A 83 -19.75 -8.47 -16.18
N LEU A 84 -19.58 -8.03 -16.89
CA LEU A 84 -20.14 -8.39 -17.87
C LEU A 84 -19.69 -9.30 -18.50
N THR A 85 -19.09 -9.47 -18.28
CA THR A 85 -18.69 -10.35 -18.88
C THR A 85 -18.82 -11.04 -19.23
#